data_5cd4f07cbed3a229bad99fe6135ba12c
#
_entry.id   5cd4f07cbed3a229bad99fe6135ba12c
#
_cell.length_a   1.000
_cell.length_b   1.000
_cell.length_c   1.000
_cell.angle_alpha   90.00
_cell.angle_beta   90.00
_cell.angle_gamma   90.00
#
_symmetry.space_group_name_H-M   'P 1'
#
loop_
_entity.id
_entity.type
_entity.pdbx_description
1 polymer ?
#
loop_
_entity_poly.entity_id
_entity_poly.type
_entity_poly.pdbx_seq_one_letter_code
_entity_poly.pdbx_strand_id
1 'polypeptide(L)'
;MRLRLIANPNASGVTRPLVDAVARRLSEVAEVELRLTDGARHAIALAGEPGADVVVAMGGDGTVNEVVNGLPPGAAMAVVPAGATSVFARQLGLSRRTLPAAALVAQAIRSGSQRMVGLGLANDRLFTFSAGMGLEAEATRVVDEERYTRFDGRRPGDLKVVAAAMRTLRNDGFALPERMTIELEGRSIRCGYLAVANQHPYTYFGRLPVRTAPRAGFETALDAVVVGELRSRDLWRL
;
A
#
# COMPACT_ATOMS: atom_id res chain seq x y z
N MET A 1 20.17 -19.97 -1.91
CA MET A 1 19.36 -18.75 -1.70
C MET A 1 18.14 -19.13 -0.89
N ARG A 2 17.84 -18.36 0.17
CA ARG A 2 16.73 -18.58 1.07
C ARG A 2 15.71 -17.45 0.94
N LEU A 3 14.46 -17.78 0.70
CA LEU A 3 13.34 -16.83 0.64
C LEU A 3 12.52 -16.92 1.92
N ARG A 4 12.14 -15.80 2.49
CA ARG A 4 11.10 -15.75 3.52
C ARG A 4 9.80 -15.25 2.89
N LEU A 5 8.83 -16.16 2.74
CA LEU A 5 7.48 -15.82 2.27
C LEU A 5 6.63 -15.42 3.47
N ILE A 6 6.38 -14.12 3.63
CA ILE A 6 5.49 -13.56 4.64
C ILE A 6 4.10 -13.41 4.04
N ALA A 7 3.15 -14.21 4.49
CA ALA A 7 1.77 -14.17 4.00
C ALA A 7 0.81 -13.70 5.10
N ASN A 8 -0.09 -12.76 4.74
CA ASN A 8 -1.12 -12.29 5.64
C ASN A 8 -2.44 -13.04 5.39
N PRO A 9 -2.83 -14.00 6.25
CA PRO A 9 -4.03 -14.80 6.06
C PRO A 9 -5.33 -13.97 6.12
N ASN A 10 -5.29 -12.78 6.70
CA ASN A 10 -6.42 -11.87 6.82
C ASN A 10 -6.57 -10.91 5.62
N ALA A 11 -5.67 -10.96 4.63
CA ALA A 11 -5.85 -10.20 3.40
C ALA A 11 -6.98 -10.80 2.54
N SER A 12 -7.76 -9.92 1.89
CA SER A 12 -9.03 -10.28 1.25
C SER A 12 -8.94 -11.36 0.17
N GLY A 13 -7.78 -11.51 -0.48
CA GLY A 13 -7.54 -12.50 -1.54
C GLY A 13 -6.68 -13.68 -1.11
N VAL A 14 -6.31 -13.79 0.19
CA VAL A 14 -5.45 -14.87 0.69
C VAL A 14 -6.31 -16.04 1.19
N THR A 15 -5.99 -17.23 0.70
CA THR A 15 -6.53 -18.50 1.21
C THR A 15 -5.38 -19.48 1.44
N ARG A 16 -5.55 -20.44 2.34
CA ARG A 16 -4.49 -21.43 2.62
C ARG A 16 -4.02 -22.15 1.36
N PRO A 17 -4.91 -22.69 0.49
CA PRO A 17 -4.46 -23.33 -0.76
C PRO A 17 -3.68 -22.41 -1.67
N LEU A 18 -4.01 -21.09 -1.70
CA LEU A 18 -3.28 -20.12 -2.51
C LEU A 18 -1.88 -19.86 -1.95
N VAL A 19 -1.74 -19.76 -0.63
CA VAL A 19 -0.43 -19.62 0.03
C VAL A 19 0.45 -20.83 -0.30
N ASP A 20 -0.09 -22.04 -0.16
CA ASP A 20 0.64 -23.27 -0.45
C ASP A 20 1.04 -23.35 -1.94
N ALA A 21 0.19 -22.88 -2.86
CA ALA A 21 0.51 -22.83 -4.29
C ALA A 21 1.63 -21.83 -4.60
N VAL A 22 1.62 -20.65 -3.96
CA VAL A 22 2.68 -19.66 -4.09
C VAL A 22 4.00 -20.19 -3.51
N ALA A 23 3.96 -20.79 -2.31
CA ALA A 23 5.13 -21.39 -1.69
C ALA A 23 5.76 -22.45 -2.59
N ARG A 24 4.95 -23.38 -3.13
CA ARG A 24 5.43 -24.39 -4.10
C ARG A 24 6.08 -23.76 -5.33
N ARG A 25 5.46 -22.70 -5.87
CA ARG A 25 6.01 -22.01 -7.06
C ARG A 25 7.36 -21.38 -6.78
N LEU A 26 7.53 -20.77 -5.63
CA LEU A 26 8.80 -20.16 -5.22
C LEU A 26 9.85 -21.22 -4.86
N SER A 27 9.45 -22.40 -4.33
CA SER A 27 10.35 -23.51 -4.00
C SER A 27 11.00 -24.15 -5.24
N GLU A 28 10.48 -23.89 -6.45
CA GLU A 28 11.14 -24.31 -7.69
C GLU A 28 12.46 -23.57 -7.96
N VAL A 29 12.71 -22.44 -7.28
CA VAL A 29 13.85 -21.57 -7.54
C VAL A 29 14.73 -21.30 -6.32
N ALA A 30 14.24 -21.53 -5.09
CA ALA A 30 14.97 -21.30 -3.86
C ALA A 30 14.37 -22.07 -2.68
N GLU A 31 15.09 -22.17 -1.56
CA GLU A 31 14.54 -22.65 -0.28
C GLU A 31 13.54 -21.63 0.27
N VAL A 32 12.32 -22.05 0.62
CA VAL A 32 11.25 -21.16 1.09
C VAL A 32 10.90 -21.43 2.54
N GLU A 33 11.09 -20.41 3.39
CA GLU A 33 10.57 -20.34 4.73
C GLU A 33 9.22 -19.62 4.71
N LEU A 34 8.12 -20.36 4.93
CA LEU A 34 6.78 -19.74 5.01
C LEU A 34 6.51 -19.22 6.43
N ARG A 35 6.16 -17.95 6.55
CA ARG A 35 5.74 -17.29 7.79
C ARG A 35 4.36 -16.65 7.59
N LEU A 36 3.43 -16.93 8.49
CA LEU A 36 2.11 -16.32 8.49
C LEU A 36 2.07 -15.19 9.51
N THR A 37 1.43 -14.07 9.15
CA THR A 37 1.18 -13.01 10.13
C THR A 37 -0.01 -13.39 11.02
N ASP A 38 0.04 -13.04 12.28
CA ASP A 38 -1.02 -13.25 13.28
C ASP A 38 -1.79 -11.97 13.63
N GLY A 39 -1.25 -10.79 13.26
CA GLY A 39 -1.88 -9.52 13.56
C GLY A 39 -1.21 -8.33 12.89
N ALA A 40 -1.67 -7.14 13.24
CA ALA A 40 -1.10 -5.89 12.78
C ALA A 40 0.36 -5.75 13.26
N ARG A 41 1.21 -5.19 12.41
CA ARG A 41 2.64 -4.98 12.63
C ARG A 41 3.50 -6.25 12.75
N HIS A 42 2.91 -7.45 12.71
CA HIS A 42 3.69 -8.69 12.81
C HIS A 42 4.60 -8.90 11.58
N ALA A 43 4.17 -8.46 10.39
CA ALA A 43 5.01 -8.53 9.20
C ALA A 43 6.29 -7.68 9.31
N ILE A 44 6.28 -6.60 10.12
CA ILE A 44 7.48 -5.80 10.42
C ILE A 44 8.52 -6.67 11.14
N ALA A 45 8.10 -7.34 12.22
CA ALA A 45 8.99 -8.21 13.00
C ALA A 45 9.55 -9.35 12.15
N LEU A 46 8.68 -10.05 11.41
CA LEU A 46 9.08 -11.15 10.54
C LEU A 46 10.06 -10.73 9.43
N ALA A 47 9.89 -9.54 8.88
CA ALA A 47 10.77 -9.02 7.83
C ALA A 47 12.16 -8.65 8.36
N GLY A 48 12.26 -8.22 9.62
CA GLY A 48 13.52 -7.87 10.29
C GLY A 48 14.33 -9.08 10.79
N GLU A 49 13.75 -10.28 10.83
CA GLU A 49 14.48 -11.47 11.25
C GLU A 49 15.62 -11.80 10.27
N PRO A 50 16.82 -12.17 10.75
CA PRO A 50 17.95 -12.51 9.87
C PRO A 50 17.72 -13.84 9.15
N GLY A 51 18.54 -14.13 8.14
CA GLY A 51 18.65 -15.44 7.51
C GLY A 51 17.87 -15.62 6.22
N ALA A 52 17.19 -14.60 5.69
CA ALA A 52 16.64 -14.61 4.34
C ALA A 52 17.47 -13.74 3.39
N ASP A 53 17.74 -14.24 2.18
CA ASP A 53 18.37 -13.46 1.11
C ASP A 53 17.37 -12.52 0.44
N VAL A 54 16.09 -12.94 0.36
CA VAL A 54 14.98 -12.15 -0.19
C VAL A 54 13.73 -12.37 0.65
N VAL A 55 13.04 -11.30 1.01
CA VAL A 55 11.74 -11.36 1.67
C VAL A 55 10.63 -11.19 0.64
N VAL A 56 9.68 -12.11 0.60
CA VAL A 56 8.53 -12.08 -0.30
C VAL A 56 7.27 -11.71 0.49
N ALA A 57 6.71 -10.53 0.22
CA ALA A 57 5.47 -10.08 0.84
C ALA A 57 4.24 -10.59 0.06
N MET A 58 3.42 -11.44 0.65
CA MET A 58 2.15 -11.91 0.08
C MET A 58 0.97 -11.33 0.84
N GLY A 59 0.26 -10.40 0.22
CA GLY A 59 -0.87 -9.72 0.84
C GLY A 59 -1.37 -8.52 0.06
N GLY A 60 -2.02 -7.59 0.75
CA GLY A 60 -2.37 -6.27 0.23
C GLY A 60 -1.29 -5.23 0.51
N ASP A 61 -1.54 -3.98 0.09
CA ASP A 61 -0.58 -2.88 0.23
C ASP A 61 -0.15 -2.64 1.69
N GLY A 62 -1.03 -2.85 2.66
CA GLY A 62 -0.67 -2.77 4.08
C GLY A 62 0.37 -3.80 4.52
N THR A 63 0.25 -5.06 4.06
CA THR A 63 1.25 -6.11 4.34
C THR A 63 2.59 -5.76 3.69
N VAL A 64 2.56 -5.29 2.44
CA VAL A 64 3.75 -4.84 1.72
C VAL A 64 4.44 -3.69 2.47
N ASN A 65 3.66 -2.71 2.92
CA ASN A 65 4.19 -1.57 3.68
C ASN A 65 4.77 -1.97 5.04
N GLU A 66 4.17 -2.94 5.73
CA GLU A 66 4.74 -3.50 6.96
C GLU A 66 6.08 -4.19 6.68
N VAL A 67 6.15 -5.05 5.66
CA VAL A 67 7.40 -5.73 5.29
C VAL A 67 8.51 -4.73 4.98
N VAL A 68 8.22 -3.70 4.19
CA VAL A 68 9.18 -2.63 3.88
C VAL A 68 9.74 -1.97 5.15
N ASN A 69 8.88 -1.71 6.14
CA ASN A 69 9.27 -1.08 7.40
C ASN A 69 10.02 -2.01 8.36
N GLY A 70 10.06 -3.31 8.09
CA GLY A 70 10.83 -4.27 8.86
C GLY A 70 12.17 -4.64 8.23
N LEU A 71 12.33 -4.38 6.94
CA LEU A 71 13.55 -4.74 6.22
C LEU A 71 14.73 -3.85 6.60
N PRO A 72 15.93 -4.41 6.73
CA PRO A 72 17.14 -3.61 6.83
C PRO A 72 17.40 -2.85 5.52
N PRO A 73 18.10 -1.70 5.58
CA PRO A 73 18.47 -0.95 4.39
C PRO A 73 19.21 -1.80 3.36
N GLY A 74 18.80 -1.71 2.09
CA GLY A 74 19.42 -2.46 0.99
C GLY A 74 18.96 -3.92 0.85
N ALA A 75 18.06 -4.40 1.72
CA ALA A 75 17.54 -5.76 1.59
C ALA A 75 16.68 -5.95 0.34
N ALA A 76 16.79 -7.12 -0.28
CA ALA A 76 15.98 -7.47 -1.43
C ALA A 76 14.57 -7.92 -1.01
N MET A 77 13.57 -7.44 -1.75
CA MET A 77 12.17 -7.76 -1.52
C MET A 77 11.45 -8.09 -2.83
N ALA A 78 10.48 -9.00 -2.76
CA ALA A 78 9.54 -9.25 -3.83
C ALA A 78 8.10 -9.15 -3.31
N VAL A 79 7.15 -8.91 -4.22
CA VAL A 79 5.74 -8.75 -3.89
C VAL A 79 4.89 -9.75 -4.64
N VAL A 80 4.04 -10.49 -3.93
CA VAL A 80 3.00 -11.34 -4.50
C VAL A 80 1.64 -10.77 -4.09
N PRO A 81 0.93 -10.07 -5.01
CA PRO A 81 -0.32 -9.40 -4.69
C PRO A 81 -1.42 -10.40 -4.32
N ALA A 82 -2.08 -10.15 -3.21
CA ALA A 82 -3.24 -10.89 -2.75
C ALA A 82 -4.24 -9.99 -1.98
N GLY A 83 -4.20 -8.70 -2.24
CA GLY A 83 -5.15 -7.69 -1.74
C GLY A 83 -6.14 -7.26 -2.82
N ALA A 84 -7.11 -6.44 -2.44
CA ALA A 84 -8.15 -5.93 -3.35
C ALA A 84 -7.57 -5.03 -4.45
N THR A 85 -6.74 -4.06 -4.10
CA THR A 85 -6.19 -3.06 -5.03
C THR A 85 -4.78 -3.39 -5.46
N SER A 86 -3.90 -3.73 -4.50
CA SER A 86 -2.48 -4.06 -4.70
C SER A 86 -1.78 -3.01 -5.57
N VAL A 87 -1.84 -1.74 -5.12
CA VAL A 87 -1.35 -0.57 -5.86
C VAL A 87 0.13 -0.71 -6.15
N PHE A 88 0.94 -0.97 -5.12
CA PHE A 88 2.38 -1.08 -5.25
C PHE A 88 2.81 -2.20 -6.21
N ALA A 89 2.19 -3.38 -6.12
CA ALA A 89 2.47 -4.47 -7.03
C ALA A 89 2.19 -4.10 -8.50
N ARG A 90 1.09 -3.38 -8.76
CA ARG A 90 0.72 -2.91 -10.10
C ARG A 90 1.69 -1.85 -10.62
N GLN A 91 2.18 -0.97 -9.75
CA GLN A 91 3.19 0.03 -10.10
C GLN A 91 4.55 -0.63 -10.44
N LEU A 92 4.83 -1.80 -9.84
CA LEU A 92 5.96 -2.64 -10.23
C LEU A 92 5.75 -3.42 -11.54
N GLY A 93 4.58 -3.30 -12.17
CA GLY A 93 4.24 -4.02 -13.40
C GLY A 93 3.80 -5.46 -13.18
N LEU A 94 3.52 -5.85 -11.93
CA LEU A 94 3.07 -7.21 -11.61
C LEU A 94 1.58 -7.41 -11.95
N SER A 95 1.25 -8.65 -12.33
CA SER A 95 -0.15 -9.05 -12.52
C SER A 95 -0.95 -8.89 -11.22
N ARG A 96 -2.22 -8.46 -11.33
CA ARG A 96 -3.16 -8.48 -10.20
C ARG A 96 -3.50 -9.90 -9.71
N ARG A 97 -3.31 -10.90 -10.55
CA ARG A 97 -3.57 -12.31 -10.24
C ARG A 97 -2.36 -12.88 -9.52
N THR A 98 -2.58 -13.45 -8.35
CA THR A 98 -1.55 -13.93 -7.42
C THR A 98 -0.60 -14.94 -8.05
N LEU A 99 -1.11 -16.00 -8.67
CA LEU A 99 -0.26 -17.06 -9.25
C LEU A 99 0.56 -16.58 -10.47
N PRO A 100 0.01 -15.81 -11.43
CA PRO A 100 0.83 -15.18 -12.47
C PRO A 100 1.91 -14.26 -11.91
N ALA A 101 1.62 -13.46 -10.87
CA ALA A 101 2.62 -12.62 -10.22
C ALA A 101 3.70 -13.46 -9.53
N ALA A 102 3.33 -14.52 -8.82
CA ALA A 102 4.29 -15.44 -8.21
C ALA A 102 5.22 -16.11 -9.24
N ALA A 103 4.70 -16.42 -10.43
CA ALA A 103 5.52 -16.94 -11.54
C ALA A 103 6.55 -15.92 -12.03
N LEU A 104 6.15 -14.65 -12.18
CA LEU A 104 7.07 -13.56 -12.53
C LEU A 104 8.13 -13.34 -11.45
N VAL A 105 7.74 -13.36 -10.18
CA VAL A 105 8.66 -13.27 -9.04
C VAL A 105 9.66 -14.42 -9.06
N ALA A 106 9.22 -15.67 -9.24
CA ALA A 106 10.11 -16.83 -9.35
C ALA A 106 11.08 -16.69 -10.53
N GLN A 107 10.62 -16.17 -11.66
CA GLN A 107 11.47 -15.89 -12.83
C GLN A 107 12.52 -14.81 -12.51
N ALA A 108 12.13 -13.71 -11.89
CA ALA A 108 13.03 -12.62 -11.50
C ALA A 108 14.10 -13.11 -10.52
N ILE A 109 13.71 -13.91 -9.52
CA ILE A 109 14.62 -14.53 -8.56
C ILE A 109 15.64 -15.45 -9.27
N ARG A 110 15.15 -16.29 -10.20
CA ARG A 110 16.03 -17.21 -10.96
C ARG A 110 17.04 -16.46 -11.82
N SER A 111 16.64 -15.35 -12.43
CA SER A 111 17.50 -14.54 -13.31
C SER A 111 18.36 -13.51 -12.56
N GLY A 112 18.18 -13.35 -11.24
CA GLY A 112 18.80 -12.27 -10.46
C GLY A 112 18.31 -10.87 -10.85
N SER A 113 17.16 -10.76 -11.53
CA SER A 113 16.61 -9.50 -11.98
C SER A 113 16.04 -8.70 -10.80
N GLN A 114 16.59 -7.52 -10.57
CA GLN A 114 16.15 -6.60 -9.52
C GLN A 114 16.34 -5.16 -9.95
N ARG A 115 15.63 -4.26 -9.32
CA ARG A 115 15.82 -2.82 -9.48
C ARG A 115 15.69 -2.10 -8.13
N MET A 116 16.42 -1.00 -7.99
CA MET A 116 16.20 -0.08 -6.87
C MET A 116 14.88 0.67 -7.09
N VAL A 117 14.15 0.87 -6.01
CA VAL A 117 12.94 1.69 -6.00
C VAL A 117 13.02 2.71 -4.87
N GLY A 118 12.68 3.95 -5.15
CA GLY A 118 12.52 4.97 -4.14
C GLY A 118 11.31 4.69 -3.24
N LEU A 119 11.40 5.04 -1.97
CA LEU A 119 10.32 4.97 -1.01
C LEU A 119 10.12 6.34 -0.38
N GLY A 120 8.88 6.69 -0.04
CA GLY A 120 8.62 7.89 0.74
C GLY A 120 8.87 7.63 2.21
N LEU A 121 9.32 8.67 2.93
CA LEU A 121 9.49 8.64 4.38
C LEU A 121 8.62 9.73 5.01
N ALA A 122 7.77 9.34 5.94
CA ALA A 122 6.95 10.25 6.76
C ALA A 122 7.29 10.01 8.23
N ASN A 123 7.93 10.99 8.87
CA ASN A 123 8.62 10.81 10.14
C ASN A 123 9.59 9.61 10.06
N ASP A 124 9.37 8.59 10.88
CA ASP A 124 10.22 7.38 10.94
C ASP A 124 9.59 6.19 10.18
N ARG A 125 8.57 6.43 9.34
CA ARG A 125 7.83 5.37 8.65
C ARG A 125 7.92 5.50 7.15
N LEU A 126 8.40 4.45 6.50
CA LEU A 126 8.41 4.34 5.04
C LEU A 126 6.99 4.12 4.51
N PHE A 127 6.70 4.70 3.34
CA PHE A 127 5.49 4.40 2.58
C PHE A 127 5.84 4.06 1.12
N THR A 128 5.10 3.09 0.58
CA THR A 128 5.42 2.50 -0.72
C THR A 128 4.88 3.31 -1.89
N PHE A 129 3.66 3.86 -1.80
CA PHE A 129 3.05 4.57 -2.92
C PHE A 129 2.46 5.94 -2.55
N SER A 130 1.80 6.08 -1.40
CA SER A 130 1.28 7.38 -0.96
C SER A 130 1.13 7.49 0.55
N ALA A 131 1.14 8.72 1.04
CA ALA A 131 0.76 9.09 2.39
C ALA A 131 -0.22 10.26 2.32
N GLY A 132 -1.36 10.14 3.00
CA GLY A 132 -2.42 11.15 2.99
C GLY A 132 -2.72 11.71 4.37
N MET A 133 -3.18 12.95 4.40
CA MET A 133 -3.64 13.66 5.60
C MET A 133 -4.98 14.34 5.34
N GLY A 134 -5.76 14.54 6.38
CA GLY A 134 -7.09 15.10 6.28
C GLY A 134 -8.14 14.04 5.92
N LEU A 135 -8.96 14.28 4.91
CA LEU A 135 -10.09 13.43 4.52
C LEU A 135 -9.73 11.95 4.34
N GLU A 136 -8.59 11.67 3.72
CA GLU A 136 -8.15 10.29 3.47
C GLU A 136 -7.76 9.55 4.76
N ALA A 137 -7.04 10.24 5.64
CA ALA A 137 -6.65 9.68 6.92
C ALA A 137 -7.90 9.39 7.78
N GLU A 138 -8.87 10.30 7.79
CA GLU A 138 -10.12 10.13 8.50
C GLU A 138 -10.96 8.98 7.93
N ALA A 139 -11.09 8.90 6.61
CA ALA A 139 -11.80 7.79 5.95
C ALA A 139 -11.13 6.43 6.24
N THR A 140 -9.82 6.37 6.25
CA THR A 140 -9.07 5.16 6.59
C THR A 140 -9.27 4.78 8.06
N ARG A 141 -9.24 5.76 8.97
CA ARG A 141 -9.49 5.55 10.40
C ARG A 141 -10.88 4.95 10.64
N VAL A 142 -11.92 5.51 10.02
CA VAL A 142 -13.30 5.01 10.12
C VAL A 142 -13.40 3.55 9.65
N VAL A 143 -12.75 3.23 8.53
CA VAL A 143 -12.73 1.86 7.99
C VAL A 143 -11.97 0.88 8.88
N ASP A 144 -10.86 1.31 9.46
CA ASP A 144 -10.07 0.47 10.38
C ASP A 144 -10.84 0.26 11.71
N GLU A 145 -11.51 1.25 12.25
CA GLU A 145 -12.37 1.13 13.44
C GLU A 145 -13.55 0.15 13.19
N GLU A 146 -14.23 0.26 12.05
CA GLU A 146 -15.30 -0.68 11.67
C GLU A 146 -14.78 -2.13 11.51
N ARG A 147 -13.50 -2.29 11.14
CA ARG A 147 -12.85 -3.61 11.04
C ARG A 147 -12.65 -4.26 12.41
N TYR A 148 -12.20 -3.49 13.41
CA TYR A 148 -11.97 -4.01 14.75
C TYR A 148 -13.28 -4.34 15.49
N THR A 149 -14.38 -3.69 15.12
CA THR A 149 -15.70 -3.92 15.72
C THR A 149 -16.46 -5.08 15.08
N ARG A 150 -16.09 -5.51 13.87
CA ARG A 150 -16.68 -6.67 13.19
C ARG A 150 -15.77 -7.87 13.25
N PHE A 151 -16.24 -8.95 13.85
CA PHE A 151 -15.53 -10.19 14.15
C PHE A 151 -14.97 -10.97 12.94
N ASP A 152 -15.13 -10.51 11.69
CA ASP A 152 -14.73 -11.27 10.50
C ASP A 152 -13.31 -10.95 9.98
N GLY A 153 -12.63 -9.97 10.56
CA GLY A 153 -11.22 -9.63 10.28
C GLY A 153 -10.87 -9.28 8.82
N ARG A 154 -11.83 -9.35 7.89
CA ARG A 154 -11.61 -9.06 6.48
C ARG A 154 -11.61 -7.56 6.22
N ARG A 155 -10.60 -7.07 5.50
CA ARG A 155 -10.57 -5.67 5.08
C ARG A 155 -11.78 -5.35 4.19
N PRO A 156 -12.48 -4.24 4.48
CA PRO A 156 -13.45 -3.68 3.55
C PRO A 156 -12.75 -3.35 2.22
N GLY A 157 -13.41 -3.61 1.12
CA GLY A 157 -12.90 -3.23 -0.21
C GLY A 157 -12.88 -1.71 -0.40
N ASP A 158 -12.18 -1.24 -1.44
CA ASP A 158 -11.98 0.17 -1.80
C ASP A 158 -13.28 1.00 -1.79
N LEU A 159 -14.41 0.37 -2.12
CA LEU A 159 -15.72 1.01 -2.12
C LEU A 159 -16.14 1.50 -0.72
N LYS A 160 -15.71 0.82 0.34
CA LYS A 160 -16.02 1.24 1.72
C LYS A 160 -15.16 2.43 2.16
N VAL A 161 -13.92 2.52 1.70
CA VAL A 161 -13.07 3.71 1.93
C VAL A 161 -13.68 4.94 1.26
N VAL A 162 -14.13 4.78 0.01
CA VAL A 162 -14.84 5.85 -0.71
C VAL A 162 -16.14 6.22 0.01
N ALA A 163 -16.91 5.24 0.45
CA ALA A 163 -18.15 5.50 1.20
C ALA A 163 -17.88 6.18 2.55
N ALA A 164 -16.80 5.83 3.25
CA ALA A 164 -16.38 6.50 4.48
C ALA A 164 -15.96 7.94 4.21
N ALA A 165 -15.15 8.19 3.16
CA ALA A 165 -14.79 9.56 2.74
C ALA A 165 -16.01 10.40 2.40
N MET A 166 -16.97 9.84 1.64
CA MET A 166 -18.22 10.52 1.31
C MET A 166 -19.09 10.80 2.55
N ARG A 167 -19.09 9.88 3.53
CA ARG A 167 -19.78 10.09 4.81
C ARG A 167 -19.16 11.25 5.59
N THR A 168 -17.83 11.29 5.67
CA THR A 168 -17.08 12.37 6.32
C THR A 168 -17.39 13.72 5.65
N LEU A 169 -17.30 13.79 4.31
CA LEU A 169 -17.65 14.99 3.56
C LEU A 169 -19.11 15.42 3.80
N ARG A 170 -20.05 14.47 3.85
CA ARG A 170 -21.46 14.78 4.13
C ARG A 170 -21.64 15.33 5.54
N ASN A 171 -20.94 14.81 6.54
CA ASN A 171 -21.00 15.29 7.92
C ASN A 171 -20.48 16.73 8.05
N ASP A 172 -19.49 17.11 7.23
CA ASP A 172 -18.97 18.47 7.12
C ASP A 172 -19.78 19.34 6.09
N GLY A 173 -21.01 18.94 5.74
CA GLY A 173 -21.87 19.67 4.80
C GLY A 173 -21.35 19.68 3.36
N PHE A 174 -20.65 18.64 2.92
CA PHE A 174 -19.90 18.57 1.65
C PHE A 174 -18.87 19.69 1.51
N ALA A 175 -18.30 20.10 2.63
CA ALA A 175 -17.20 21.04 2.69
C ALA A 175 -15.91 20.31 3.09
N LEU A 176 -14.78 20.82 2.64
CA LEU A 176 -13.45 20.41 3.08
C LEU A 176 -12.79 21.62 3.76
N PRO A 177 -12.94 21.75 5.09
CA PRO A 177 -12.39 22.89 5.80
C PRO A 177 -10.86 22.83 5.87
N GLU A 178 -10.20 23.97 5.84
CA GLU A 178 -8.75 24.09 6.02
C GLU A 178 -8.37 23.86 7.49
N ARG A 179 -8.07 22.60 7.82
CA ARG A 179 -7.69 22.18 9.19
C ARG A 179 -6.19 21.98 9.37
N MET A 180 -5.42 22.11 8.29
CA MET A 180 -3.97 21.88 8.27
C MET A 180 -3.23 23.05 7.66
N THR A 181 -1.98 23.21 8.06
CA THR A 181 -1.04 24.13 7.45
C THR A 181 0.17 23.32 7.00
N ILE A 182 0.55 23.46 5.75
CA ILE A 182 1.76 22.89 5.17
C ILE A 182 2.81 24.00 5.10
N GLU A 183 3.98 23.74 5.63
CA GLU A 183 5.14 24.59 5.45
C GLU A 183 6.11 23.91 4.48
N LEU A 184 6.41 24.60 3.39
CA LEU A 184 7.29 24.12 2.35
C LEU A 184 8.16 25.29 1.85
N GLU A 185 9.47 25.15 1.97
CA GLU A 185 10.45 26.16 1.47
C GLU A 185 10.12 27.60 1.91
N GLY A 186 9.72 27.78 3.16
CA GLY A 186 9.36 29.08 3.73
C GLY A 186 7.99 29.61 3.30
N ARG A 187 7.20 28.83 2.58
CA ARG A 187 5.81 29.13 2.23
C ARG A 187 4.86 28.35 3.12
N SER A 188 3.81 29.01 3.59
CA SER A 188 2.75 28.43 4.39
C SER A 188 1.48 28.31 3.54
N ILE A 189 0.92 27.09 3.44
CA ILE A 189 -0.29 26.80 2.65
C ILE A 189 -1.32 26.17 3.59
N ARG A 190 -2.49 26.77 3.72
CA ARG A 190 -3.62 26.18 4.44
C ARG A 190 -4.35 25.19 3.53
N CYS A 191 -4.74 24.03 4.09
CA CYS A 191 -5.45 23.01 3.32
C CYS A 191 -6.34 22.13 4.17
N GLY A 192 -7.31 21.50 3.53
CA GLY A 192 -8.16 20.46 4.12
C GLY A 192 -7.72 19.05 3.73
N TYR A 193 -6.90 18.91 2.68
CA TYR A 193 -6.42 17.63 2.20
C TYR A 193 -5.00 17.76 1.64
N LEU A 194 -4.17 16.79 2.00
CA LEU A 194 -2.84 16.59 1.45
C LEU A 194 -2.67 15.11 1.11
N ALA A 195 -2.23 14.82 -0.11
CA ALA A 195 -1.71 13.51 -0.49
C ALA A 195 -0.31 13.67 -1.08
N VAL A 196 0.64 12.96 -0.51
CA VAL A 196 2.01 12.86 -1.02
C VAL A 196 2.17 11.52 -1.69
N ALA A 197 2.51 11.51 -2.96
CA ALA A 197 2.66 10.32 -3.76
C ALA A 197 4.15 10.04 -4.04
N ASN A 198 4.55 8.79 -3.85
CA ASN A 198 5.85 8.27 -4.23
C ASN A 198 5.80 7.65 -5.62
N GLN A 199 4.60 7.36 -6.15
CA GLN A 199 4.43 6.69 -7.41
C GLN A 199 3.11 7.08 -8.09
N HIS A 200 3.08 6.96 -9.42
CA HIS A 200 1.93 7.18 -10.28
C HIS A 200 1.47 5.87 -10.93
N PRO A 201 0.16 5.60 -11.04
CA PRO A 201 -0.99 6.34 -10.52
C PRO A 201 -1.12 6.22 -8.99
N TYR A 202 -1.78 7.20 -8.38
CA TYR A 202 -2.00 7.30 -6.94
C TYR A 202 -2.71 6.06 -6.36
N THR A 203 -3.77 5.61 -7.02
CA THR A 203 -4.51 4.40 -6.69
C THR A 203 -5.29 3.91 -7.90
N TYR A 204 -6.16 2.92 -7.69
CA TYR A 204 -7.01 2.39 -8.75
C TYR A 204 -8.44 2.19 -8.24
N PHE A 205 -9.40 2.59 -9.04
CA PHE A 205 -10.79 2.20 -8.88
C PHE A 205 -11.08 1.04 -9.84
N GLY A 206 -11.05 -0.18 -9.33
CA GLY A 206 -11.10 -1.38 -10.15
C GLY A 206 -9.93 -1.47 -11.15
N ARG A 207 -10.21 -1.23 -12.44
CA ARG A 207 -9.18 -1.17 -13.48
C ARG A 207 -8.74 0.25 -13.83
N LEU A 208 -9.52 1.25 -13.45
CA LEU A 208 -9.26 2.65 -13.79
C LEU A 208 -8.20 3.24 -12.86
N PRO A 209 -7.11 3.80 -13.41
CA PRO A 209 -6.10 4.49 -12.62
C PRO A 209 -6.61 5.86 -12.17
N VAL A 210 -6.42 6.19 -10.90
CA VAL A 210 -6.63 7.53 -10.35
C VAL A 210 -5.31 8.28 -10.43
N ARG A 211 -5.29 9.35 -11.22
CA ARG A 211 -4.07 10.08 -11.57
C ARG A 211 -4.09 11.46 -10.94
N THR A 212 -3.55 11.58 -9.73
CA THR A 212 -3.51 12.85 -8.99
C THR A 212 -2.11 13.47 -8.94
N ALA A 213 -1.06 12.66 -8.98
CA ALA A 213 0.33 13.08 -8.86
C ALA A 213 1.17 12.52 -10.04
N PRO A 214 1.08 13.12 -11.25
CA PRO A 214 1.63 12.53 -12.48
C PRO A 214 3.17 12.55 -12.54
N ARG A 215 3.82 13.33 -11.69
CA ARG A 215 5.29 13.44 -11.64
C ARG A 215 5.94 12.44 -10.70
N ALA A 216 5.15 11.78 -9.83
CA ALA A 216 5.65 10.77 -8.90
C ALA A 216 6.12 9.52 -9.64
N GLY A 217 7.25 8.97 -9.25
CA GLY A 217 7.83 7.76 -9.82
C GLY A 217 8.97 7.22 -8.97
N PHE A 218 9.32 5.94 -9.11
CA PHE A 218 10.36 5.30 -8.29
C PHE A 218 11.75 5.95 -8.40
N GLU A 219 12.00 6.68 -9.47
CA GLU A 219 13.28 7.33 -9.77
C GLU A 219 13.17 8.85 -9.69
N THR A 220 11.99 9.38 -9.33
CA THR A 220 11.74 10.82 -9.24
C THR A 220 11.53 11.23 -7.78
N ALA A 221 11.45 12.53 -7.54
CA ALA A 221 11.06 13.07 -6.24
C ALA A 221 9.56 12.75 -5.94
N LEU A 222 9.19 12.89 -4.68
CA LEU A 222 7.79 12.86 -4.26
C LEU A 222 7.00 13.96 -4.96
N ASP A 223 5.76 13.68 -5.31
CA ASP A 223 4.82 14.67 -5.83
C ASP A 223 3.63 14.79 -4.87
N ALA A 224 3.02 15.96 -4.76
CA ALA A 224 1.96 16.19 -3.79
C ALA A 224 0.74 16.86 -4.41
N VAL A 225 -0.43 16.47 -3.94
CA VAL A 225 -1.70 17.12 -4.20
C VAL A 225 -2.18 17.76 -2.92
N VAL A 226 -2.42 19.07 -3.01
CA VAL A 226 -2.94 19.87 -1.91
C VAL A 226 -4.29 20.44 -2.34
N VAL A 227 -5.30 20.24 -1.52
CA VAL A 227 -6.62 20.84 -1.73
C VAL A 227 -6.89 21.78 -0.57
N GLY A 228 -7.08 23.05 -0.88
CA GLY A 228 -7.48 24.09 0.07
C GLY A 228 -8.93 23.92 0.55
N GLU A 229 -9.57 25.01 0.89
CA GLU A 229 -10.98 24.99 1.26
C GLU A 229 -11.85 24.63 0.04
N LEU A 230 -12.66 23.58 0.17
CA LEU A 230 -13.76 23.28 -0.74
C LEU A 230 -15.06 23.53 -0.01
N ARG A 231 -15.95 24.30 -0.61
CA ARG A 231 -17.31 24.51 -0.11
C ARG A 231 -18.29 23.80 -1.03
N SER A 232 -19.43 23.39 -0.50
CA SER A 232 -20.47 22.69 -1.27
C SER A 232 -20.87 23.42 -2.57
N ARG A 233 -20.83 24.76 -2.59
CA ARG A 233 -21.09 25.60 -3.78
C ARG A 233 -20.04 25.45 -4.89
N ASP A 234 -18.82 25.00 -4.56
CA ASP A 234 -17.72 24.89 -5.51
C ASP A 234 -17.77 23.57 -6.26
N LEU A 235 -18.46 22.55 -5.71
CA LEU A 235 -18.65 21.24 -6.34
C LEU A 235 -19.45 21.30 -7.65
N TRP A 236 -20.21 22.36 -7.87
CA TRP A 236 -20.98 22.59 -9.10
C TRP A 236 -20.17 23.26 -10.21
N ARG A 237 -18.89 23.56 -9.96
CA ARG A 237 -17.96 24.22 -10.90
C ARG A 237 -16.85 23.30 -11.42
N LEU A 238 -16.78 22.08 -10.90
CA LEU A 238 -15.87 21.00 -11.33
C LEU A 238 -16.58 20.06 -12.29
#